data_2423e3ace6549553e0d8fc0a8424b9c2
#
_entry.id   2423e3ace6549553e0d8fc0a8424b9c2
#
_cell.length_a   1.000
_cell.length_b   1.000
_cell.length_c   1.000
_cell.angle_alpha   90.00
_cell.angle_beta   90.00
_cell.angle_gamma   90.00
#
_symmetry.space_group_name_H-M   'P 1'
#
loop_
_entity.id
_entity.type
_entity.pdbx_description
1 polymer ?
#
loop_
_entity_poly.entity_id
_entity_poly.type
_entity_poly.pdbx_seq_one_letter_code
_entity_poly.pdbx_strand_id
1 'polypeptide(L)'
;MLETVKRIKALYPDVQLIAGNVATAAGTRALIEAGADCVKVGIGPGSICTTRVVAGIGVPQITAVFDAAQEAAKYGIPVIADGGIKYSGDIVKALAAGANVVMLGSMVASTLAPRK
;
A
#
# COMPACT_ATOMS: atom_id res chain seq x y z
N MET A 1 11.33 -6.98 6.96
CA MET A 1 10.60 -6.88 5.69
C MET A 1 11.48 -6.55 4.50
N LEU A 2 12.36 -5.56 4.63
CA LEU A 2 13.22 -5.19 3.51
C LEU A 2 14.12 -6.33 3.06
N GLU A 3 14.64 -7.09 4.01
CA GLU A 3 15.46 -8.24 3.69
C GLU A 3 14.70 -9.30 2.90
N THR A 4 13.44 -9.50 3.25
CA THR A 4 12.59 -10.45 2.55
C THR A 4 12.38 -10.03 1.11
N VAL A 5 12.10 -8.74 0.89
CA VAL A 5 11.92 -8.20 -0.45
C VAL A 5 13.16 -8.40 -1.30
N LYS A 6 14.31 -8.06 -0.74
CA LYS A 6 15.58 -8.22 -1.44
C LYS A 6 15.85 -9.67 -1.79
N ARG A 7 15.57 -10.58 -0.85
CA ARG A 7 15.82 -12.00 -1.05
C ARG A 7 14.93 -12.58 -2.15
N ILE A 8 13.65 -12.22 -2.12
CA ILE A 8 12.70 -12.71 -3.13
C ILE A 8 13.11 -12.23 -4.51
N LYS A 9 13.47 -10.96 -4.62
CA LYS A 9 13.85 -10.41 -5.92
C LYS A 9 15.17 -11.00 -6.42
N ALA A 10 16.06 -11.35 -5.51
CA ALA A 10 17.32 -12.00 -5.89
C ALA A 10 17.07 -13.42 -6.40
N LEU A 11 16.17 -14.15 -5.74
CA LEU A 11 15.88 -15.53 -6.11
C LEU A 11 14.95 -15.63 -7.31
N TYR A 12 14.03 -14.71 -7.45
CA TYR A 12 13.00 -14.73 -8.49
C TYR A 12 12.87 -13.36 -9.15
N PRO A 13 13.88 -12.96 -9.93
CA PRO A 13 13.90 -11.60 -10.47
C PRO A 13 12.75 -11.29 -11.44
N ASP A 14 12.15 -12.31 -12.02
CA ASP A 14 11.03 -12.12 -12.96
C ASP A 14 9.67 -12.00 -12.28
N VAL A 15 9.60 -12.26 -10.99
CA VAL A 15 8.33 -12.18 -10.26
C VAL A 15 8.04 -10.73 -9.90
N GLN A 16 6.80 -10.30 -10.17
CA GLN A 16 6.34 -8.99 -9.74
C GLN A 16 5.98 -9.05 -8.27
N LEU A 17 6.54 -8.15 -7.49
CA LEU A 17 6.40 -8.19 -6.03
C LEU A 17 5.69 -6.95 -5.50
N ILE A 18 4.59 -7.17 -4.80
CA ILE A 18 3.86 -6.12 -4.10
C ILE A 18 4.30 -6.18 -2.65
N ALA A 19 4.78 -5.08 -2.12
CA ALA A 19 5.26 -5.03 -0.74
C ALA A 19 4.53 -3.95 0.06
N GLY A 20 4.33 -4.18 1.31
CA GLY A 20 3.69 -3.24 2.23
C GLY A 20 3.39 -3.94 3.56
N ASN A 21 2.62 -3.33 4.45
CA ASN A 21 2.02 -2.02 4.17
C ASN A 21 2.92 -0.93 4.72
N VAL A 22 2.89 0.21 4.08
CA VAL A 22 3.62 1.37 4.55
C VAL A 22 2.68 2.56 4.65
N ALA A 23 3.10 3.59 5.36
CA ALA A 23 2.28 4.78 5.56
C ALA A 23 3.06 6.08 5.34
N THR A 24 4.31 5.99 4.92
CA THR A 24 5.16 7.18 4.79
C THR A 24 5.93 7.14 3.47
N ALA A 25 6.40 8.31 3.05
CA ALA A 25 7.25 8.42 1.87
C ALA A 25 8.58 7.68 2.09
N ALA A 26 9.13 7.78 3.29
CA ALA A 26 10.39 7.11 3.59
C ALA A 26 10.26 5.59 3.51
N GLY A 27 9.17 5.05 4.05
CA GLY A 27 8.92 3.61 3.97
C GLY A 27 8.70 3.15 2.54
N THR A 28 8.00 3.97 1.75
CA THR A 28 7.78 3.69 0.34
C THR A 28 9.10 3.62 -0.40
N ARG A 29 9.96 4.60 -0.20
CA ARG A 29 11.27 4.63 -0.86
C ARG A 29 12.09 3.41 -0.48
N ALA A 30 12.08 3.04 0.81
CA ALA A 30 12.84 1.89 1.27
C ALA A 30 12.40 0.60 0.58
N LEU A 31 11.10 0.39 0.42
CA LEU A 31 10.59 -0.79 -0.26
C LEU A 31 10.96 -0.80 -1.73
N ILE A 32 10.87 0.35 -2.38
CA ILE A 32 11.21 0.47 -3.80
C ILE A 32 12.70 0.18 -3.99
N GLU A 33 13.54 0.73 -3.14
CA GLU A 33 14.99 0.49 -3.24
C GLU A 33 15.35 -0.95 -2.95
N ALA A 34 14.53 -1.65 -2.16
CA ALA A 34 14.73 -3.07 -1.90
C ALA A 34 14.32 -3.94 -3.07
N GLY A 35 13.57 -3.40 -4.02
CA GLY A 35 13.19 -4.12 -5.23
C GLY A 35 11.70 -4.33 -5.44
N ALA A 36 10.85 -3.73 -4.62
CA ALA A 36 9.41 -3.89 -4.80
C ALA A 36 8.95 -3.32 -6.13
N ASP A 37 8.04 -4.00 -6.78
CA ASP A 37 7.47 -3.57 -8.06
C ASP A 37 6.22 -2.75 -7.86
N CYS A 38 5.61 -2.86 -6.69
CA CYS A 38 4.41 -2.12 -6.32
C CYS A 38 4.40 -1.98 -4.81
N VAL A 39 3.87 -0.87 -4.31
CA VAL A 39 3.82 -0.62 -2.87
C VAL A 39 2.37 -0.52 -2.42
N LYS A 40 2.05 -1.21 -1.34
CA LYS A 40 0.71 -1.15 -0.75
C LYS A 40 0.75 -0.27 0.49
N VAL A 41 -0.15 0.70 0.52
CA VAL A 41 -0.21 1.72 1.57
C VAL A 41 -1.42 1.47 2.46
N GLY A 42 -1.20 1.36 3.75
CA GLY A 42 -2.28 1.16 4.70
C GLY A 42 -1.79 1.28 6.11
N ILE A 43 -2.68 1.70 7.01
CA ILE A 43 -2.35 1.95 8.40
C ILE A 43 -3.11 0.99 9.32
N GLY A 44 -3.77 0.02 8.79
CA GLY A 44 -4.62 -0.85 9.59
C GLY A 44 -3.83 -1.83 10.45
N PRO A 45 -4.54 -2.54 11.32
CA PRO A 45 -3.91 -3.54 12.17
C PRO A 45 -3.34 -4.72 11.39
N GLY A 46 -3.67 -4.84 10.11
CA GLY A 46 -3.09 -5.87 9.28
C GLY A 46 -1.70 -5.54 8.77
N SER A 47 -1.23 -4.35 9.06
CA SER A 47 0.11 -3.94 8.64
C SER A 47 1.15 -4.78 9.35
N ILE A 48 1.99 -5.43 8.60
CA ILE A 48 3.05 -6.25 9.15
C ILE A 48 4.38 -5.52 9.15
N CYS A 49 4.36 -4.27 8.77
CA CYS A 49 5.56 -3.47 8.77
C CYS A 49 6.08 -3.30 10.18
N THR A 50 7.38 -3.25 10.31
CA THR A 50 7.97 -2.96 11.60
C THR A 50 7.58 -1.56 12.03
N THR A 51 7.71 -1.31 13.31
CA THR A 51 7.35 -0.01 13.86
C THR A 51 8.11 1.13 13.19
N ARG A 52 9.31 0.87 12.72
CA ARG A 52 10.09 1.91 12.05
C ARG A 52 9.46 2.32 10.73
N VAL A 53 8.87 1.37 10.03
CA VAL A 53 8.26 1.64 8.73
C VAL A 53 6.88 2.23 8.92
N VAL A 54 6.21 1.88 10.02
CA VAL A 54 4.87 2.35 10.32
C VAL A 54 4.95 3.55 11.27
N ALA A 55 5.82 4.46 10.97
CA ALA A 55 5.96 5.65 11.80
C ALA A 55 4.78 6.61 11.64
N GLY A 56 3.82 6.25 10.84
CA GLY A 56 2.68 7.11 10.56
C GLY A 56 1.44 6.86 11.40
N ILE A 57 1.59 6.32 12.61
CA ILE A 57 0.45 6.14 13.49
C ILE A 57 -0.24 7.48 13.67
N GLY A 58 -1.54 7.53 13.42
CA GLY A 58 -2.31 8.76 13.50
C GLY A 58 -2.37 9.56 12.20
N VAL A 59 -1.62 9.16 11.19
CA VAL A 59 -1.68 9.82 9.87
C VAL A 59 -2.95 9.36 9.16
N PRO A 60 -3.77 10.28 8.64
CA PRO A 60 -4.94 9.89 7.87
C PRO A 60 -4.54 9.07 6.65
N GLN A 61 -5.40 8.12 6.30
CA GLN A 61 -5.13 7.22 5.16
C GLN A 61 -4.88 7.99 3.86
N ILE A 62 -5.66 9.02 3.61
CA ILE A 62 -5.51 9.82 2.40
C ILE A 62 -4.14 10.51 2.35
N THR A 63 -3.68 11.01 3.48
CA THR A 63 -2.36 11.64 3.56
C THR A 63 -1.26 10.60 3.29
N ALA A 64 -1.41 9.41 3.86
CA ALA A 64 -0.44 8.34 3.65
C ALA A 64 -0.38 7.96 2.17
N VAL A 65 -1.54 7.85 1.52
CA VAL A 65 -1.59 7.52 0.10
C VAL A 65 -0.92 8.61 -0.73
N PHE A 66 -1.23 9.87 -0.43
CA PHE A 66 -0.66 10.99 -1.16
C PHE A 66 0.86 11.02 -1.04
N ASP A 67 1.38 10.90 0.17
CA ASP A 67 2.81 10.94 0.40
C ASP A 67 3.53 9.78 -0.27
N ALA A 68 2.97 8.58 -0.14
CA ALA A 68 3.56 7.39 -0.76
C ALA A 68 3.51 7.48 -2.28
N ALA A 69 2.39 7.96 -2.83
CA ALA A 69 2.23 8.06 -4.26
C ALA A 69 3.21 9.07 -4.87
N GLN A 70 3.43 10.19 -4.18
CA GLN A 70 4.40 11.17 -4.65
C GLN A 70 5.81 10.58 -4.68
N GLU A 71 6.16 9.84 -3.66
CA GLU A 71 7.49 9.22 -3.62
C GLU A 71 7.62 8.14 -4.69
N ALA A 72 6.61 7.30 -4.82
CA ALA A 72 6.63 6.21 -5.80
C ALA A 72 6.66 6.73 -7.24
N ALA A 73 6.04 7.86 -7.49
CA ALA A 73 6.02 8.45 -8.84
C ALA A 73 7.42 8.78 -9.33
N LYS A 74 8.33 9.11 -8.43
CA LYS A 74 9.72 9.41 -8.80
C LYS A 74 10.41 8.21 -9.42
N TYR A 75 9.93 7.01 -9.13
CA TYR A 75 10.52 5.75 -9.61
C TYR A 75 9.63 5.05 -10.62
N GLY A 76 8.46 5.62 -10.93
CA GLY A 76 7.51 4.97 -11.83
C GLY A 76 6.86 3.73 -11.23
N ILE A 77 6.74 3.65 -9.92
CA ILE A 77 6.20 2.49 -9.22
C ILE A 77 4.74 2.75 -8.84
N PRO A 78 3.83 1.81 -9.13
CA PRO A 78 2.42 1.98 -8.76
C PRO A 78 2.18 1.81 -7.26
N VAL A 79 1.09 2.40 -6.78
CA VAL A 79 0.70 2.37 -5.38
C VAL A 79 -0.71 1.82 -5.25
N ILE A 80 -0.92 0.92 -4.29
CA ILE A 80 -2.22 0.38 -3.94
C ILE A 80 -2.66 1.00 -2.63
N ALA A 81 -3.83 1.61 -2.60
CA ALA A 81 -4.41 2.13 -1.36
C ALA A 81 -5.20 1.01 -0.70
N ASP A 82 -4.80 0.63 0.51
CA ASP A 82 -5.39 -0.48 1.25
C ASP A 82 -5.93 0.01 2.58
N GLY A 83 -7.23 -0.12 2.77
CA GLY A 83 -7.88 0.26 4.01
C GLY A 83 -8.64 1.57 3.91
N GLY A 84 -9.63 1.71 4.76
CA GLY A 84 -10.42 2.93 4.83
C GLY A 84 -11.41 3.13 3.70
N ILE A 85 -11.57 2.15 2.83
CA ILE A 85 -12.51 2.24 1.71
C ILE A 85 -13.83 1.64 2.15
N LYS A 86 -14.78 2.49 2.52
CA LYS A 86 -16.10 2.07 2.98
C LYS A 86 -17.20 2.44 2.01
N TYR A 87 -17.00 3.52 1.27
CA TYR A 87 -18.00 4.05 0.33
C TYR A 87 -17.32 4.32 -1.00
N SER A 88 -18.11 4.38 -2.06
CA SER A 88 -17.58 4.65 -3.40
C SER A 88 -16.82 5.96 -3.47
N GLY A 89 -17.23 6.96 -2.68
CA GLY A 89 -16.49 8.22 -2.64
C GLY A 89 -15.08 8.08 -2.12
N ASP A 90 -14.84 7.09 -1.25
CA ASP A 90 -13.50 6.84 -0.74
C ASP A 90 -12.57 6.33 -1.84
N ILE A 91 -13.12 5.58 -2.80
CA ILE A 91 -12.35 5.11 -3.95
C ILE A 91 -11.85 6.30 -4.75
N VAL A 92 -12.76 7.25 -5.02
CA VAL A 92 -12.41 8.44 -5.77
C VAL A 92 -11.34 9.25 -5.05
N LYS A 93 -11.46 9.39 -3.74
CA LYS A 93 -10.49 10.14 -2.94
C LYS A 93 -9.12 9.48 -3.00
N ALA A 94 -9.06 8.15 -2.89
CA ALA A 94 -7.80 7.44 -2.93
C ALA A 94 -7.12 7.60 -4.29
N LEU A 95 -7.88 7.49 -5.36
CA LEU A 95 -7.35 7.66 -6.71
C LEU A 95 -6.90 9.10 -6.94
N ALA A 96 -7.66 10.07 -6.43
CA ALA A 96 -7.30 11.47 -6.55
C ALA A 96 -6.02 11.79 -5.77
N ALA A 97 -5.76 11.07 -4.69
CA ALA A 97 -4.55 11.23 -3.91
C ALA A 97 -3.32 10.61 -4.60
N GLY A 98 -3.53 9.85 -5.66
CA GLY A 98 -2.44 9.31 -6.45
C GLY A 98 -2.35 7.80 -6.50
N ALA A 99 -3.24 7.09 -5.82
CA ALA A 99 -3.22 5.63 -5.89
C ALA A 99 -3.60 5.18 -7.29
N ASN A 100 -2.95 4.14 -7.75
CA ASN A 100 -3.24 3.54 -9.06
C ASN A 100 -4.32 2.47 -8.93
N VAL A 101 -4.39 1.84 -7.74
CA VAL A 101 -5.30 0.73 -7.46
C VAL A 101 -5.80 0.90 -6.03
N VAL A 102 -7.01 0.47 -5.75
CA VAL A 102 -7.53 0.43 -4.38
C VAL A 102 -7.84 -1.01 -4.02
N MET A 103 -7.61 -1.36 -2.75
CA MET A 103 -7.95 -2.67 -2.25
C MET A 103 -9.25 -2.56 -1.47
N LEU A 104 -10.23 -3.35 -1.86
CA LEU A 104 -11.54 -3.35 -1.26
C LEU A 104 -11.69 -4.58 -0.38
N GLY A 105 -12.14 -4.36 0.84
CA GLY A 105 -12.36 -5.45 1.78
C GLY A 105 -13.82 -5.51 2.20
N SER A 106 -14.16 -4.81 3.28
CA SER A 106 -15.49 -4.89 3.86
C SER A 106 -16.58 -4.45 2.89
N MET A 107 -16.28 -3.51 2.01
CA MET A 107 -17.24 -3.02 1.03
C MET A 107 -17.70 -4.14 0.10
N VAL A 108 -16.75 -4.93 -0.40
CA VAL A 108 -17.06 -6.07 -1.27
C VAL A 108 -17.59 -7.25 -0.47
N ALA A 109 -17.03 -7.48 0.71
CA ALA A 109 -17.46 -8.59 1.55
C ALA A 109 -18.93 -8.47 1.93
N SER A 110 -19.39 -7.24 2.19
CA SER A 110 -20.79 -7.05 2.55
C SER A 110 -21.71 -7.31 1.34
N THR A 111 -21.24 -7.05 0.13
CA THR A 111 -21.98 -7.33 -1.10
C THR A 111 -22.01 -8.83 -1.40
N LEU A 112 -20.93 -9.53 -1.09
CA LEU A 112 -20.76 -10.94 -1.42
C LEU A 112 -21.15 -11.87 -0.27
N ALA A 113 -21.73 -11.33 0.78
CA ALA A 113 -22.13 -12.13 1.93
C ALA A 113 -23.07 -13.25 1.48
N PRO A 114 -22.95 -14.45 2.08
CA PRO A 114 -23.81 -15.55 1.68
C PRO A 114 -25.28 -15.25 1.86
N ARG A 115 -26.07 -15.68 0.93
CA ARG A 115 -27.52 -15.52 1.01
C ARG A 115 -28.09 -16.64 1.88
N LYS A 116 -29.09 -16.30 2.60
CA LYS A 116 -29.78 -17.27 3.44
C LYS A 116 -31.06 -17.74 2.81
#